data_d6739a6fc8f8c1d86933456610935922
#
_entry.id   d6739a6fc8f8c1d86933456610935922
#
_cell.length_a   1.000
_cell.length_b   1.000
_cell.length_c   1.000
_cell.angle_alpha   90.00
_cell.angle_beta   90.00
_cell.angle_gamma   90.00
#
_symmetry.space_group_name_H-M   'P 1'
#
loop_
_entity.id
_entity.type
_entity.pdbx_description
1 polymer ?
#
loop_
_entity_poly.entity_id
_entity_poly.type
_entity_poly.pdbx_seq_one_letter_code
_entity_poly.pdbx_strand_id
1 'polypeptide(L)' 'LVEEVVRTKERNQILHLCMDELNPDYREALYLTYFEGMSYQQAAKVMGKSVKQITNMVYRGKERLRGLLKREGITNAER' A
#
# COMPACT_ATOMS: atom_id res chain seq x y z
N LEU A 1 -8.16 6.42 1.64
CA LEU A 1 -8.49 5.26 2.46
C LEU A 1 -7.30 4.75 3.23
N VAL A 2 -6.23 4.45 2.53
CA VAL A 2 -5.05 3.91 3.19
C VAL A 2 -4.50 4.90 4.22
N GLU A 3 -4.52 6.16 3.89
CA GLU A 3 -4.03 7.18 4.79
C GLU A 3 -4.86 7.28 6.05
N GLU A 4 -6.16 7.11 5.93
CA GLU A 4 -7.02 7.15 7.10
C GLU A 4 -6.83 5.93 7.98
N VAL A 5 -6.61 4.79 7.38
CA VAL A 5 -6.37 3.58 8.13
C VAL A 5 -5.09 3.71 8.94
N VAL A 6 -4.07 4.31 8.36
CA VAL A 6 -2.78 4.45 9.04
C VAL A 6 -2.90 5.32 10.29
N ARG A 7 -3.84 6.24 10.34
CA ARG A 7 -3.98 7.13 11.48
C ARG A 7 -4.57 6.44 12.70
N THR A 8 -5.19 5.28 12.55
CA THR A 8 -5.82 4.58 13.66
C THR A 8 -4.96 3.39 14.07
N LYS A 9 -4.60 3.33 15.34
CA LYS A 9 -3.66 2.31 15.79
C LYS A 9 -4.13 0.90 15.50
N GLU A 10 -5.38 0.59 15.85
CA GLU A 10 -5.91 -0.74 15.60
C GLU A 10 -5.96 -1.07 14.12
N ARG A 11 -6.43 -0.10 13.34
CA ARG A 11 -6.52 -0.29 11.91
C ARG A 11 -5.14 -0.38 11.29
N ASN A 12 -4.16 0.30 11.90
CA ASN A 12 -2.81 0.22 11.42
C ASN A 12 -2.27 -1.20 11.54
N GLN A 13 -2.60 -1.90 12.62
CA GLN A 13 -2.20 -3.29 12.76
C GLN A 13 -2.83 -4.17 11.69
N ILE A 14 -4.12 -3.96 11.41
CA ILE A 14 -4.80 -4.71 10.37
C ILE A 14 -4.17 -4.39 9.01
N LEU A 15 -3.85 -3.13 8.78
CA LEU A 15 -3.21 -2.73 7.54
C LEU A 15 -1.90 -3.47 7.33
N HIS A 16 -1.07 -3.56 8.37
CA HIS A 16 0.20 -4.26 8.25
C HIS A 16 0.01 -5.75 8.00
N LEU A 17 -0.97 -6.37 8.63
CA LEU A 17 -1.28 -7.77 8.37
C LEU A 17 -1.70 -7.99 6.93
N CYS A 18 -2.53 -7.09 6.42
CA CYS A 18 -2.97 -7.19 5.03
C CYS A 18 -1.82 -6.97 4.07
N MET A 19 -0.93 -6.03 4.39
CA MET A 19 0.23 -5.79 3.54
C MET A 19 1.15 -7.00 3.49
N ASP A 20 1.21 -7.77 4.56
CA ASP A 20 2.02 -8.97 4.57
C ASP A 20 1.49 -10.03 3.60
N GLU A 21 0.22 -9.96 3.21
CA GLU A 21 -0.34 -10.87 2.23
C GLU A 21 -0.12 -10.42 0.80
N LEU A 22 0.41 -9.22 0.60
CA LEU A 22 0.65 -8.73 -0.73
C LEU A 22 1.90 -9.37 -1.33
N ASN A 23 1.94 -9.38 -2.66
CA ASN A 23 3.17 -9.70 -3.38
C ASN A 23 4.28 -8.79 -2.82
N PRO A 24 5.48 -9.33 -2.55
CA PRO A 24 6.54 -8.52 -1.93
C PRO A 24 6.88 -7.24 -2.69
N ASP A 25 6.85 -7.27 -4.02
CA ASP A 25 7.15 -6.08 -4.80
C ASP A 25 6.08 -5.02 -4.62
N TYR A 26 4.82 -5.43 -4.59
CA TYR A 26 3.71 -4.50 -4.39
C TYR A 26 3.79 -3.90 -2.99
N ARG A 27 4.07 -4.75 -2.01
CA ARG A 27 4.19 -4.30 -0.63
C ARG A 27 5.29 -3.27 -0.49
N GLU A 28 6.45 -3.54 -1.08
CA GLU A 28 7.56 -2.63 -0.98
C GLU A 28 7.26 -1.30 -1.68
N ALA A 29 6.64 -1.35 -2.85
CA ALA A 29 6.30 -0.13 -3.56
C ALA A 29 5.34 0.73 -2.75
N LEU A 30 4.35 0.11 -2.13
CA LEU A 30 3.42 0.84 -1.29
C LEU A 30 4.11 1.38 -0.05
N TYR A 31 4.96 0.59 0.57
CA TYR A 31 5.65 1.00 1.78
C TYR A 31 6.51 2.23 1.51
N LEU A 32 7.29 2.18 0.44
CA LEU A 32 8.18 3.28 0.12
C LEU A 32 7.41 4.56 -0.21
N THR A 33 6.31 4.44 -0.94
CA THR A 33 5.60 5.64 -1.38
C THR A 33 4.66 6.20 -0.32
N TYR A 34 3.95 5.34 0.41
CA TYR A 34 2.96 5.84 1.36
C TYR A 34 3.49 5.98 2.79
N PHE A 35 4.42 5.14 3.18
CA PHE A 35 4.93 5.19 4.55
C PHE A 35 6.21 5.98 4.65
N GLU A 36 7.09 5.82 3.66
CA GLU A 36 8.37 6.52 3.67
C GLU A 36 8.30 7.87 2.95
N GLY A 37 7.20 8.14 2.27
CA GLY A 37 7.02 9.42 1.60
C GLY A 37 7.86 9.62 0.35
N MET A 38 8.33 8.56 -0.28
CA MET A 38 9.13 8.69 -1.47
C MET A 38 8.29 9.00 -2.68
N SER A 39 8.86 9.76 -3.62
CA SER A 39 8.24 9.91 -4.91
C SER A 39 8.36 8.59 -5.68
N TYR A 40 7.58 8.45 -6.74
CA TYR A 40 7.68 7.27 -7.58
C TYR A 40 9.07 7.13 -8.17
N GLN A 41 9.69 8.26 -8.51
CA GLN A 41 11.04 8.24 -9.06
C GLN A 41 12.04 7.73 -8.04
N GLN A 42 11.92 8.17 -6.80
CA GLN A 42 12.80 7.69 -5.74
C GLN A 42 12.59 6.21 -5.47
N ALA A 43 11.35 5.79 -5.40
CA ALA A 43 11.05 4.37 -5.17
C ALA A 43 11.57 3.52 -6.32
N ALA A 44 11.49 4.03 -7.54
CA ALA A 44 12.01 3.31 -8.70
C ALA A 44 13.50 3.07 -8.56
N LYS A 45 14.23 4.07 -8.11
CA LYS A 45 15.68 3.91 -7.92
C LYS A 45 15.98 2.90 -6.83
N VAL A 46 15.25 2.96 -5.72
CA VAL A 46 15.48 2.05 -4.61
C VAL A 46 15.22 0.61 -5.03
N MET A 47 14.17 0.39 -5.81
CA MET A 47 13.78 -0.95 -6.19
C MET A 47 14.42 -1.44 -7.48
N GLY A 48 15.16 -0.57 -8.17
CA GLY A 48 15.75 -0.95 -9.44
C GLY A 48 14.73 -1.16 -10.52
N LYS A 49 13.68 -0.35 -10.54
CA LYS A 49 12.60 -0.48 -11.50
C LYS A 49 12.35 0.85 -12.18
N SER A 50 11.53 0.82 -13.22
CA SER A 50 11.16 2.06 -13.89
C SER A 50 10.01 2.72 -13.15
N VAL A 51 9.81 4.01 -13.39
CA VAL A 51 8.69 4.73 -12.81
C VAL A 51 7.37 4.10 -13.24
N LYS A 52 7.29 3.67 -14.50
CA LYS A 52 6.08 3.02 -14.99
C LYS A 52 5.79 1.74 -14.22
N GLN A 53 6.82 0.96 -13.93
CA GLN A 53 6.65 -0.25 -13.15
C GLN A 53 6.17 0.07 -11.74
N ILE A 54 6.76 1.09 -11.11
CA ILE A 54 6.33 1.50 -9.77
C ILE A 54 4.87 1.94 -9.79
N THR A 55 4.50 2.74 -10.80
CA THR A 55 3.11 3.20 -10.91
C THR A 55 2.15 2.02 -10.98
N ASN A 56 2.48 1.03 -11.81
CA ASN A 56 1.64 -0.16 -11.92
C ASN A 56 1.60 -0.96 -10.63
N MET A 57 2.75 -1.08 -9.96
CA MET A 57 2.82 -1.84 -8.72
C MET A 57 2.02 -1.17 -7.62
N VAL A 58 2.10 0.15 -7.54
CA VAL A 58 1.32 0.90 -6.55
C VAL A 58 -0.16 0.75 -6.84
N TYR A 59 -0.56 0.88 -8.11
CA TYR A 59 -1.96 0.76 -8.46
C TYR A 59 -2.51 -0.63 -8.11
N ARG A 60 -1.80 -1.66 -8.55
CA ARG A 60 -2.25 -3.03 -8.31
C ARG A 60 -2.19 -3.39 -6.83
N GLY A 61 -1.16 -2.92 -6.16
CA GLY A 61 -1.03 -3.15 -4.72
C GLY A 61 -2.16 -2.51 -3.95
N LYS A 62 -2.55 -1.29 -4.32
CA LYS A 62 -3.67 -0.62 -3.66
C LYS A 62 -4.98 -1.35 -3.90
N GLU A 63 -5.19 -1.85 -5.12
CA GLU A 63 -6.41 -2.59 -5.41
C GLU A 63 -6.48 -3.87 -4.58
N ARG A 64 -5.36 -4.57 -4.49
CA ARG A 64 -5.32 -5.80 -3.71
C ARG A 64 -5.50 -5.49 -2.22
N LEU A 65 -4.83 -4.46 -1.75
CA LEU A 65 -4.92 -4.07 -0.34
C LEU A 65 -6.35 -3.66 0.02
N ARG A 66 -7.01 -2.93 -0.87
CA ARG A 66 -8.39 -2.54 -0.65
C ARG A 66 -9.29 -3.77 -0.48
N GLY A 67 -9.07 -4.78 -1.31
CA GLY A 67 -9.84 -6.01 -1.20
C GLY A 67 -9.58 -6.74 0.11
N LEU A 68 -8.33 -6.77 0.54
CA LEU A 68 -7.98 -7.43 1.80
C LEU A 68 -8.57 -6.69 2.99
N LEU A 69 -8.49 -5.37 2.97
CA LEU A 69 -9.07 -4.57 4.05
C LEU A 69 -10.59 -4.73 4.11
N LYS A 70 -11.22 -4.82 2.95
CA LYS A 70 -12.65 -5.02 2.87
C LYS A 70 -13.04 -6.37 3.50
N ARG A 71 -12.24 -7.39 3.23
CA ARG A 71 -12.46 -8.70 3.82
C ARG A 71 -12.41 -8.64 5.35
N GLU A 72 -11.55 -7.75 5.90
CA GLU A 72 -11.44 -7.58 7.33
C GLU A 72 -12.46 -6.61 7.90
N GLY A 73 -13.41 -6.14 7.08
CA GLY A 73 -14.45 -5.25 7.55
C GLY A 73 -14.12 -3.78 7.51
N ILE A 74 -12.97 -3.41 6.97
CA ILE A 74 -12.60 -2.02 6.84
C ILE A 74 -12.90 -1.57 5.42
N THR A 75 -13.83 -0.64 5.27
CA THR A 75 -14.23 -0.19 3.95
C THR A 75 -14.00 1.29 3.82
N ASN A 76 -13.99 1.73 2.56
CA ASN A 76 -13.86 3.11 2.23
C ASN A 76 -15.10 3.88 2.51
N ALA A 77 -16.18 3.19 2.50
CA ALA A 77 -17.49 3.84 2.54
C ALA A 77 -17.76 4.51 3.84
N GLU A 78 -17.05 4.07 4.80
CA GLU A 78 -17.29 4.70 5.97
C GLU A 78 -16.93 6.08 5.98
N ARG A 79 -16.57 6.38 5.30
CA ARG A 79 -16.38 7.62 5.28
C ARG A 79 -16.95 8.33 5.58
#